data_e91ce9f4deb402a1733d51b71b50b984
#
_entry.id   e91ce9f4deb402a1733d51b71b50b984
#
_cell.length_a   1.000
_cell.length_b   1.000
_cell.length_c   1.000
_cell.angle_alpha   90.00
_cell.angle_beta   90.00
_cell.angle_gamma   90.00
#
_symmetry.space_group_name_H-M   'P 1'
#
loop_
_entity.id
_entity.type
_entity.pdbx_description
1 polymer ?
#
loop_
_entity_poly.entity_id
_entity_poly.type
_entity_poly.pdbx_seq_one_letter_code
_entity_poly.pdbx_strand_id
1 'polypeptide(L)'
;MYDSNAYNDDIPYVIRQNDRKFVIIPYSFDTNDMRFDGNNGFIQGDDFNTYCKESFNQLLSETDDGSLRMMSIGLHPRIIGRPGRIKGLEDFIKHIKTYQNVWIPTRIDIAKHCLEKDLFNFF
;
A
#
# COMPACT_ATOMS: atom_id res chain seq x y z
N MET A 1 -6.41 -18.12 -2.50
CA MET A 1 -7.49 -17.10 -2.32
C MET A 1 -6.96 -16.02 -1.39
N TYR A 2 -7.42 -14.78 -1.50
CA TYR A 2 -6.98 -13.66 -0.65
C TYR A 2 -8.15 -12.75 -0.26
N ASP A 3 -7.95 -11.96 0.80
CA ASP A 3 -8.84 -10.89 1.25
C ASP A 3 -8.05 -9.61 1.49
N SER A 4 -8.67 -8.45 1.35
CA SER A 4 -8.03 -7.14 1.50
C SER A 4 -8.83 -6.18 2.38
N ASN A 5 -9.70 -6.69 3.24
CA ASN A 5 -10.54 -5.88 4.13
C ASN A 5 -9.96 -5.69 5.54
N ALA A 6 -8.86 -6.36 5.86
CA ALA A 6 -8.18 -6.16 7.13
C ALA A 6 -7.28 -4.92 7.09
N TYR A 7 -7.10 -4.27 8.22
CA TYR A 7 -6.17 -3.14 8.43
C TYR A 7 -5.51 -3.20 9.80
N ASN A 8 -5.22 -4.41 10.22
CA ASN A 8 -4.59 -4.76 11.49
C ASN A 8 -3.08 -4.97 11.36
N ASP A 9 -2.52 -4.85 10.17
CA ASP A 9 -1.10 -4.97 9.87
C ASP A 9 -0.77 -4.18 8.60
N ASP A 10 0.51 -3.92 8.33
CA ASP A 10 1.01 -3.24 7.13
C ASP A 10 1.58 -4.21 6.08
N ILE A 11 1.88 -5.45 6.48
CA ILE A 11 2.38 -6.48 5.57
C ILE A 11 1.36 -7.61 5.37
N PRO A 12 1.41 -8.34 4.24
CA PRO A 12 0.56 -9.50 4.03
C PRO A 12 0.86 -10.59 5.06
N TYR A 13 -0.14 -11.41 5.36
CA TYR A 13 0.06 -12.59 6.17
C TYR A 13 -0.83 -13.75 5.72
N VAL A 14 -0.41 -14.97 6.05
CA VAL A 14 -1.12 -16.19 5.67
C VAL A 14 -1.82 -16.78 6.89
N ILE A 15 -3.11 -17.04 6.73
CA ILE A 15 -3.89 -17.80 7.71
C ILE A 15 -4.22 -19.18 7.16
N ARG A 16 -4.42 -20.15 8.06
CA ARG A 16 -4.86 -21.50 7.72
C ARG A 16 -6.26 -21.74 8.26
N GLN A 17 -7.14 -22.22 7.38
CA GLN A 17 -8.49 -22.62 7.76
C GLN A 17 -8.86 -23.90 7.02
N ASN A 18 -9.20 -24.96 7.76
CA ASN A 18 -9.57 -26.26 7.18
C ASN A 18 -8.55 -26.75 6.12
N ASP A 19 -7.27 -26.78 6.47
CA ASP A 19 -6.14 -27.17 5.62
C ASP A 19 -5.94 -26.32 4.35
N ARG A 20 -6.62 -25.19 4.24
CA ARG A 20 -6.46 -24.26 3.14
C ARG A 20 -5.70 -23.02 3.61
N LYS A 21 -4.71 -22.60 2.81
CA LYS A 21 -4.00 -21.32 3.00
C LYS A 21 -4.81 -20.19 2.39
N PHE A 22 -4.89 -19.09 3.14
CA PHE A 22 -5.58 -17.88 2.75
C PHE A 22 -4.69 -16.68 3.04
N VAL A 23 -4.52 -15.78 2.08
CA VAL A 23 -3.65 -14.61 2.23
C VAL A 23 -4.48 -13.40 2.61
N ILE A 24 -4.12 -12.74 3.68
CA ILE A 24 -4.65 -11.42 4.03
C ILE A 24 -3.67 -10.38 3.53
N ILE A 25 -4.16 -9.44 2.74
CA ILE A 25 -3.37 -8.30 2.24
C ILE A 25 -3.99 -7.05 2.85
N PRO A 26 -3.38 -6.47 3.90
CA PRO A 26 -3.99 -5.38 4.62
C PRO A 26 -4.23 -4.14 3.75
N TYR A 27 -5.19 -3.35 4.20
CA TYR A 27 -5.58 -2.07 3.64
C TYR A 27 -5.15 -0.96 4.60
N SER A 28 -4.86 0.23 4.10
CA SER A 28 -4.44 1.35 4.93
C SER A 28 -5.42 2.52 4.86
N PHE A 29 -5.72 3.11 6.02
CA PHE A 29 -6.38 4.41 6.10
C PHE A 29 -5.38 5.57 6.18
N ASP A 30 -4.11 5.29 6.40
CA ASP A 30 -3.07 6.30 6.55
C ASP A 30 -2.71 6.94 5.20
N THR A 31 -2.23 6.16 4.25
CA THR A 31 -1.95 6.59 2.89
C THR A 31 -3.19 6.44 2.01
N ASN A 32 -4.20 7.26 2.30
CA ASN A 32 -5.54 7.14 1.72
C ASN A 32 -6.09 8.52 1.35
N ASP A 33 -6.65 8.64 0.15
CA ASP A 33 -7.22 9.90 -0.33
C ASP A 33 -8.49 10.33 0.43
N MET A 34 -9.11 9.45 1.21
CA MET A 34 -10.20 9.83 2.13
C MET A 34 -9.78 10.91 3.14
N ARG A 35 -8.49 11.07 3.39
CA ARG A 35 -7.97 12.15 4.25
C ARG A 35 -8.19 13.55 3.69
N PHE A 36 -8.55 13.70 2.42
CA PHE A 36 -9.04 14.98 1.88
C PHE A 36 -10.39 15.40 2.44
N ASP A 37 -11.19 14.45 2.89
CA ASP A 37 -12.53 14.71 3.42
C ASP A 37 -12.55 14.82 4.97
N GLY A 38 -11.40 14.60 5.61
CA GLY A 38 -11.25 14.64 7.06
C GLY A 38 -10.76 15.99 7.59
N ASN A 39 -11.16 16.32 8.83
CA ASN A 39 -10.54 17.43 9.55
C ASN A 39 -9.06 17.12 9.82
N ASN A 40 -8.18 18.07 9.58
CA ASN A 40 -6.72 17.92 9.70
C ASN A 40 -6.10 16.90 8.72
N GLY A 41 -6.76 16.65 7.60
CA GLY A 41 -6.24 15.81 6.52
C GLY A 41 -5.54 16.61 5.42
N PHE A 42 -5.55 16.07 4.22
CA PHE A 42 -4.97 16.73 3.05
C PHE A 42 -5.86 17.87 2.56
N ILE A 43 -5.26 18.99 2.20
CA ILE A 43 -5.95 20.16 1.62
C ILE A 43 -5.67 20.23 0.12
N GLN A 44 -4.40 20.12 -0.27
CA GLN A 44 -3.95 20.20 -1.66
C GLN A 44 -3.41 18.86 -2.15
N GLY A 45 -3.35 18.69 -3.46
CA GLY A 45 -2.76 17.48 -4.05
C GLY A 45 -1.31 17.22 -3.61
N ASP A 46 -0.56 18.28 -3.35
CA ASP A 46 0.81 18.17 -2.88
C ASP A 46 0.94 17.66 -1.45
N ASP A 47 -0.04 17.90 -0.59
CA ASP A 47 -0.06 17.29 0.76
C ASP A 47 -0.10 15.75 0.67
N PHE A 48 -0.95 15.23 -0.23
CA PHE A 48 -1.02 13.79 -0.50
C PHE A 48 0.30 13.26 -1.08
N ASN A 49 0.86 13.96 -2.07
CA ASN A 49 2.13 13.60 -2.70
C ASN A 49 3.27 13.54 -1.68
N THR A 50 3.44 14.60 -0.89
CA THR A 50 4.50 14.70 0.12
C THR A 50 4.37 13.60 1.17
N TYR A 51 3.17 13.42 1.73
CA TYR A 51 2.93 12.40 2.74
C TYR A 51 3.21 10.99 2.22
N CYS A 52 2.71 10.66 1.02
CA CYS A 52 2.96 9.35 0.42
C CYS A 52 4.44 9.13 0.08
N LYS A 53 5.17 10.16 -0.35
CA LYS A 53 6.61 10.07 -0.58
C LYS A 53 7.39 9.82 0.70
N GLU A 54 7.09 10.54 1.77
CA GLU A 54 7.75 10.36 3.07
C GLU A 54 7.49 8.96 3.62
N SER A 55 6.24 8.49 3.55
CA SER A 55 5.88 7.12 3.95
C SER A 55 6.62 6.07 3.11
N PHE A 56 6.67 6.25 1.80
CA PHE A 56 7.39 5.37 0.89
C PHE A 56 8.89 5.34 1.19
N ASN A 57 9.53 6.51 1.36
CA ASN A 57 10.96 6.61 1.63
C ASN A 57 11.32 5.98 2.98
N GLN A 58 10.49 6.16 3.99
CA GLN A 58 10.66 5.52 5.29
C GLN A 58 10.61 3.99 5.17
N LEU A 59 9.56 3.46 4.55
CA LEU A 59 9.42 2.02 4.35
C LEU A 59 10.57 1.44 3.51
N LEU A 60 11.03 2.18 2.49
CA LEU A 60 12.16 1.76 1.68
C LEU A 60 13.45 1.68 2.50
N SER A 61 13.71 2.66 3.37
CA SER A 61 14.89 2.64 4.25
C SER A 61 14.87 1.46 5.24
N GLU A 62 13.69 1.01 5.63
CA GLU A 62 13.53 -0.15 6.51
C GLU A 62 13.82 -1.49 5.82
N THR A 63 14.02 -1.51 4.50
CA THR A 63 14.41 -2.73 3.76
C THR A 63 15.91 -2.96 3.71
N ASP A 64 16.72 -2.07 4.26
CA ASP A 64 18.20 -2.17 4.24
C ASP A 64 18.72 -3.41 4.99
N ASP A 65 17.95 -3.96 5.91
CA ASP A 65 18.23 -5.23 6.60
C ASP A 65 17.80 -6.48 5.81
N GLY A 66 17.30 -6.30 4.59
CA GLY A 66 16.78 -7.38 3.73
C GLY A 66 15.33 -7.77 4.02
N SER A 67 14.65 -7.07 4.93
CA SER A 67 13.24 -7.32 5.21
C SER A 67 12.34 -6.79 4.09
N LEU A 68 11.16 -7.39 3.96
CA LEU A 68 10.15 -6.94 3.00
C LEU A 68 9.21 -5.92 3.66
N ARG A 69 8.85 -4.91 2.90
CA ARG A 69 7.84 -3.94 3.29
C ARG A 69 6.78 -3.83 2.21
N MET A 70 5.58 -3.46 2.61
CA MET A 70 4.47 -3.19 1.68
C MET A 70 3.86 -1.83 2.02
N MET A 71 3.44 -1.11 0.99
CA MET A 71 2.67 0.11 1.12
C MET A 71 1.36 -0.06 0.36
N SER A 72 0.24 0.16 1.02
CA SER A 72 -1.08 0.22 0.39
C SER A 72 -1.55 1.66 0.31
N ILE A 73 -2.04 2.07 -0.84
CA ILE A 73 -2.60 3.41 -1.06
C ILE A 73 -4.07 3.26 -1.42
N GLY A 74 -4.94 3.87 -0.61
CA GLY A 74 -6.38 3.91 -0.88
C GLY A 74 -6.73 5.05 -1.82
N LEU A 75 -7.40 4.74 -2.93
CA LEU A 75 -7.78 5.72 -3.94
C LEU A 75 -9.26 5.62 -4.28
N HIS A 76 -9.94 6.75 -4.32
CA HIS A 76 -11.31 6.89 -4.76
C HIS A 76 -11.37 7.85 -5.95
N PRO A 77 -11.81 7.42 -7.14
CA PRO A 77 -11.81 8.30 -8.34
C PRO A 77 -12.52 9.63 -8.13
N ARG A 78 -13.58 9.65 -7.32
CA ARG A 78 -14.33 10.88 -6.98
C ARG A 78 -13.57 11.83 -6.06
N ILE A 79 -12.54 11.34 -5.33
CA ILE A 79 -11.75 12.13 -4.38
C ILE A 79 -10.44 12.59 -5.04
N ILE A 80 -9.52 11.66 -5.30
CA ILE A 80 -8.22 11.99 -5.88
C ILE A 80 -8.29 12.43 -7.35
N GLY A 81 -9.30 11.97 -8.08
CA GLY A 81 -9.49 12.28 -9.50
C GLY A 81 -9.96 13.72 -9.79
N ARG A 82 -10.07 14.58 -8.77
CA ARG A 82 -10.42 15.99 -8.96
C ARG A 82 -9.23 16.78 -9.52
N PRO A 83 -9.47 17.79 -10.40
CA PRO A 83 -8.38 18.55 -11.04
C PRO A 83 -7.34 19.13 -10.09
N GLY A 84 -7.77 19.60 -8.93
CA GLY A 84 -6.88 20.16 -7.91
C GLY A 84 -6.10 19.11 -7.08
N ARG A 85 -6.36 17.82 -7.26
CA ARG A 85 -5.78 16.74 -6.46
C ARG A 85 -4.98 15.74 -7.27
N ILE A 86 -5.41 15.43 -8.51
CA ILE A 86 -4.85 14.36 -9.34
C ILE A 86 -3.34 14.52 -9.60
N LYS A 87 -2.87 15.76 -9.68
CA LYS A 87 -1.45 16.05 -9.87
C LYS A 87 -0.58 15.47 -8.76
N GLY A 88 -1.08 15.47 -7.52
CA GLY A 88 -0.38 14.86 -6.38
C GLY A 88 -0.17 13.36 -6.56
N LEU A 89 -1.17 12.64 -7.06
CA LEU A 89 -1.06 11.21 -7.36
C LEU A 89 -0.06 10.96 -8.51
N GLU A 90 -0.14 11.76 -9.59
CA GLU A 90 0.79 11.64 -10.70
C GLU A 90 2.25 11.82 -10.28
N ASP A 91 2.52 12.82 -9.46
CA ASP A 91 3.88 13.11 -8.99
C ASP A 91 4.40 12.05 -8.02
N PHE A 92 3.53 11.48 -7.20
CA PHE A 92 3.87 10.34 -6.38
C PHE A 92 4.19 9.09 -7.23
N ILE A 93 3.35 8.76 -8.23
CA ILE A 93 3.60 7.63 -9.13
C ILE A 93 4.92 7.81 -9.88
N LYS A 94 5.21 9.02 -10.37
CA LYS A 94 6.50 9.32 -11.02
C LYS A 94 7.67 9.08 -10.08
N HIS A 95 7.55 9.48 -8.82
CA HIS A 95 8.57 9.28 -7.81
C HIS A 95 8.87 7.79 -7.59
N ILE A 96 7.88 6.98 -7.28
CA ILE A 96 8.11 5.55 -7.01
C ILE A 96 8.64 4.79 -8.22
N LYS A 97 8.30 5.20 -9.43
CA LYS A 97 8.79 4.59 -10.68
C LYS A 97 10.28 4.87 -10.96
N THR A 98 10.93 5.75 -10.23
CA THR A 98 12.39 5.95 -10.35
C THR A 98 13.19 4.84 -9.66
N TYR A 99 12.57 4.05 -8.80
CA TYR A 99 13.21 2.98 -8.05
C TYR A 99 13.06 1.62 -8.77
N GLN A 100 14.16 0.94 -8.99
CA GLN A 100 14.17 -0.36 -9.70
C GLN A 100 13.81 -1.55 -8.81
N ASN A 101 13.98 -1.41 -7.50
CA ASN A 101 13.71 -2.44 -6.50
C ASN A 101 12.28 -2.36 -5.91
N VAL A 102 11.40 -1.62 -6.57
CA VAL A 102 10.00 -1.49 -6.18
C VAL A 102 9.12 -2.28 -7.11
N TRP A 103 8.35 -3.19 -6.54
CA TRP A 103 7.38 -3.99 -7.28
C TRP A 103 5.98 -3.39 -7.10
N ILE A 104 5.29 -3.11 -8.20
CA ILE A 104 3.92 -2.56 -8.21
C ILE A 104 2.98 -3.59 -8.85
N PRO A 105 2.55 -4.60 -8.10
CA PRO A 105 1.75 -5.70 -8.60
C PRO A 105 0.25 -5.49 -8.43
N THR A 106 -0.52 -6.41 -9.00
CA THR A 106 -1.91 -6.61 -8.57
C THR A 106 -1.96 -7.34 -7.22
N ARG A 107 -3.06 -7.21 -6.48
CA ARG A 107 -3.21 -7.92 -5.21
C ARG A 107 -3.19 -9.44 -5.35
N ILE A 108 -3.71 -9.96 -6.45
CA ILE A 108 -3.63 -11.41 -6.73
C ILE A 108 -2.18 -11.87 -6.92
N ASP A 109 -1.32 -11.04 -7.49
CA ASP A 109 0.09 -11.39 -7.68
C ASP A 109 0.84 -11.36 -6.33
N ILE A 110 0.51 -10.43 -5.43
CA ILE A 110 1.03 -10.46 -4.06
C ILE A 110 0.62 -11.77 -3.37
N ALA A 111 -0.67 -12.13 -3.45
CA ALA A 111 -1.17 -13.35 -2.82
C ALA A 111 -0.47 -14.60 -3.35
N LYS A 112 -0.29 -14.72 -4.66
CA LYS A 112 0.46 -15.82 -5.27
C LYS A 112 1.89 -15.86 -4.78
N HIS A 113 2.57 -14.72 -4.78
CA HIS A 113 3.95 -14.62 -4.33
C HIS A 113 4.13 -15.05 -2.87
N CYS A 114 3.22 -14.62 -1.98
CA CYS A 114 3.25 -15.04 -0.57
C CYS A 114 3.09 -16.55 -0.42
N LEU A 115 2.20 -17.18 -1.19
CA LEU A 115 1.98 -18.62 -1.14
C LEU A 115 3.14 -19.42 -1.75
N GLU A 116 3.70 -18.98 -2.87
CA GLU A 116 4.79 -19.66 -3.58
C GLU A 116 6.11 -19.62 -2.80
N LYS A 117 6.37 -18.51 -2.14
CA LYS A 117 7.60 -18.29 -1.35
C LYS A 117 7.44 -18.66 0.12
N ASP A 118 6.25 -19.10 0.52
CA ASP A 118 5.91 -19.41 1.91
C ASP A 118 6.22 -18.26 2.88
N LEU A 119 5.98 -17.03 2.41
CA LEU A 119 6.26 -15.80 3.15
C LEU A 119 5.16 -15.52 4.17
N PHE A 120 5.54 -14.86 5.29
CA PHE A 120 4.60 -14.32 6.27
C PHE A 120 3.63 -15.35 6.87
N ASN A 121 4.10 -16.57 7.11
CA ASN A 121 3.35 -17.61 7.82
C ASN A 121 3.48 -17.40 9.33
N PHE A 122 2.74 -16.45 9.89
CA PHE A 122 2.77 -16.13 11.31
C PHE A 122 1.74 -16.93 12.12
N PHE A 123 0.81 -17.62 11.46
CA PHE A 123 -0.32 -18.32 12.10
C PHE A 123 -0.53 -19.72 11.53
#